data_bb92c171c93c88c78c0d2096007bed22
#
_entry.id   bb92c171c93c88c78c0d2096007bed22
#
_cell.length_a   1.000
_cell.length_b   1.000
_cell.length_c   1.000
_cell.angle_alpha   90.00
_cell.angle_beta   90.00
_cell.angle_gamma   90.00
#
_symmetry.space_group_name_H-M   'P 1'
#
loop_
_entity.id
_entity.type
_entity.pdbx_description
1 polymer ?
#
loop_
_entity_poly.entity_id
_entity_poly.type
_entity_poly.pdbx_seq_one_letter_code
_entity_poly.pdbx_strand_id
1 'polypeptide(L)'
;MEIINLTEGAFDAAVAQGVTLVDFWATWCGPCKMMGTILEQQVVPQLEGVDARICKVNVDDSPALAARFEVLSIPTLLFFKDGALAARMEDVQTPETVVGKVKELIS
;
A
#
# COMPACT_ATOMS: atom_id res chain seq x y z
N MET A 1 14.38 2.71 -2.46
CA MET A 1 13.11 1.98 -2.71
C MET A 1 12.19 2.83 -3.58
N GLU A 2 11.59 2.24 -4.58
CA GLU A 2 10.60 2.91 -5.43
C GLU A 2 9.21 2.42 -5.12
N ILE A 3 8.22 3.32 -5.23
CA ILE A 3 6.81 2.93 -5.12
C ILE A 3 6.35 2.44 -6.49
N ILE A 4 5.82 1.23 -6.53
CA ILE A 4 5.46 0.55 -7.78
C ILE A 4 3.97 0.70 -8.05
N ASN A 5 3.61 1.20 -9.23
CA ASN A 5 2.21 1.24 -9.66
C ASN A 5 1.82 -0.13 -10.21
N LEU A 6 0.81 -0.76 -9.60
CA LEU A 6 0.38 -2.09 -9.99
C LEU A 6 -0.87 -2.05 -10.86
N THR A 7 -0.88 -2.92 -11.87
CA THR A 7 -2.07 -3.25 -12.64
C THR A 7 -2.70 -4.52 -12.07
N GLU A 8 -3.93 -4.83 -12.50
CA GLU A 8 -4.61 -6.05 -12.07
C GLU A 8 -3.78 -7.31 -12.36
N GLY A 9 -3.19 -7.40 -13.53
CA GLY A 9 -2.42 -8.58 -13.94
C GLY A 9 -1.12 -8.79 -13.19
N ALA A 10 -0.56 -7.73 -12.61
CA ALA A 10 0.71 -7.80 -11.88
C ALA A 10 0.53 -7.99 -10.37
N PHE A 11 -0.71 -7.84 -9.87
CA PHE A 11 -0.96 -7.75 -8.44
C PHE A 11 -0.53 -9.00 -7.66
N ASP A 12 -1.03 -10.16 -8.06
CA ASP A 12 -0.80 -11.39 -7.28
C ASP A 12 0.69 -11.75 -7.18
N ALA A 13 1.44 -11.57 -8.26
CA ALA A 13 2.88 -11.80 -8.25
C ALA A 13 3.60 -10.80 -7.34
N ALA A 14 3.15 -9.54 -7.34
CA ALA A 14 3.78 -8.48 -6.56
C ALA A 14 3.67 -8.71 -5.06
N VAL A 15 2.54 -9.26 -4.58
CA VAL A 15 2.30 -9.47 -3.14
C VAL A 15 2.65 -10.88 -2.67
N ALA A 16 3.09 -11.76 -3.58
CA ALA A 16 3.26 -13.18 -3.29
C ALA A 16 4.31 -13.50 -2.23
N GLN A 17 5.35 -12.69 -2.11
CA GLN A 17 6.47 -12.97 -1.22
C GLN A 17 6.86 -11.73 -0.41
N GLY A 18 7.17 -11.96 0.87
CA GLY A 18 7.61 -10.91 1.77
C GLY A 18 6.48 -9.97 2.16
N VAL A 19 6.86 -8.80 2.66
CA VAL A 19 5.90 -7.78 3.11
C VAL A 19 5.68 -6.77 2.00
N THR A 20 4.42 -6.56 1.62
CA THR A 20 4.02 -5.59 0.61
C THR A 20 2.92 -4.69 1.14
N LEU A 21 3.15 -3.39 1.11
CA LEU A 21 2.14 -2.38 1.40
C LEU A 21 1.52 -1.94 0.08
N VAL A 22 0.20 -1.95 -0.01
CA VAL A 22 -0.53 -1.52 -1.20
C VAL A 22 -1.45 -0.36 -0.85
N ASP A 23 -1.23 0.79 -1.49
CA ASP A 23 -2.02 2.01 -1.33
C ASP A 23 -3.07 2.09 -2.44
N PHE A 24 -4.34 1.95 -2.08
CA PHE A 24 -5.46 2.14 -3.00
C PHE A 24 -5.85 3.60 -3.03
N TRP A 25 -5.80 4.21 -4.21
CA TRP A 25 -5.95 5.66 -4.38
C TRP A 25 -6.66 6.02 -5.69
N ALA A 26 -6.98 7.30 -5.86
CA ALA A 26 -7.49 7.84 -7.12
C ALA A 26 -6.95 9.26 -7.33
N THR A 27 -6.88 9.69 -8.59
CA THR A 27 -6.31 11.00 -8.95
C THR A 27 -7.14 12.18 -8.41
N TRP A 28 -8.44 11.99 -8.25
CA TRP A 28 -9.36 13.03 -7.78
C TRP A 28 -9.47 13.14 -6.26
N CYS A 29 -8.78 12.27 -5.54
CA CYS A 29 -8.91 12.14 -4.09
C CYS A 29 -7.84 12.97 -3.37
N GLY A 30 -8.26 14.05 -2.69
CA GLY A 30 -7.36 14.91 -1.94
C GLY A 30 -6.60 14.18 -0.83
N PRO A 31 -7.29 13.45 0.07
CA PRO A 31 -6.61 12.67 1.12
C PRO A 31 -5.63 11.63 0.57
N CYS A 32 -5.91 11.06 -0.61
CA CYS A 32 -5.00 10.12 -1.26
C CYS A 32 -3.69 10.79 -1.66
N LYS A 33 -3.75 12.04 -2.12
CA LYS A 33 -2.54 12.81 -2.47
C LYS A 33 -1.70 13.07 -1.23
N MET A 34 -2.33 13.38 -0.11
CA MET A 34 -1.66 13.57 1.16
C MET A 34 -0.97 12.26 1.60
N MET A 35 -1.68 11.14 1.53
CA MET A 35 -1.11 9.84 1.90
C MET A 35 0.06 9.47 0.98
N GLY A 36 -0.06 9.75 -0.31
CA GLY A 36 1.02 9.51 -1.27
C GLY A 36 2.28 10.30 -0.93
N THR A 37 2.12 11.57 -0.56
CA THR A 37 3.24 12.41 -0.14
C THR A 37 3.90 11.87 1.13
N ILE A 38 3.10 11.43 2.10
CA ILE A 38 3.60 10.81 3.34
C ILE A 38 4.42 9.56 3.01
N LEU A 39 3.90 8.70 2.13
CA LEU A 39 4.61 7.49 1.74
C LEU A 39 5.95 7.81 1.08
N GLU A 40 5.96 8.72 0.11
CA GLU A 40 7.17 9.06 -0.63
C GLU A 40 8.22 9.76 0.24
N GLN A 41 7.81 10.72 1.04
CA GLN A 41 8.72 11.62 1.74
C GLN A 41 9.07 11.17 3.15
N GLN A 42 8.20 10.39 3.81
CA GLN A 42 8.38 10.05 5.21
C GLN A 42 8.42 8.55 5.51
N VAL A 43 7.81 7.72 4.68
CA VAL A 43 7.82 6.26 4.89
C VAL A 43 8.97 5.60 4.15
N VAL A 44 9.11 5.87 2.85
CA VAL A 44 10.17 5.30 2.02
C VAL A 44 11.56 5.52 2.64
N PRO A 45 11.93 6.73 3.08
CA PRO A 45 13.25 6.91 3.69
C PRO A 45 13.49 6.07 4.94
N GLN A 46 12.44 5.78 5.71
CA GLN A 46 12.56 4.97 6.92
C GLN A 46 12.60 3.46 6.65
N LEU A 47 12.26 3.04 5.43
CA LEU A 47 12.27 1.65 5.02
C LEU A 47 13.44 1.27 4.12
N GLU A 48 14.41 2.17 3.91
CA GLU A 48 15.60 1.85 3.15
C GLU A 48 16.36 0.71 3.82
N GLY A 49 16.75 -0.29 3.04
CA GLY A 49 17.41 -1.49 3.55
C GLY A 49 16.49 -2.50 4.20
N VAL A 50 15.20 -2.19 4.35
CA VAL A 50 14.19 -3.09 4.88
C VAL A 50 13.63 -3.94 3.74
N ASP A 51 13.48 -5.24 3.99
CA ASP A 51 12.95 -6.17 2.98
C ASP A 51 11.43 -6.06 2.89
N ALA A 52 10.97 -4.97 2.28
CA ALA A 52 9.56 -4.69 2.07
C ALA A 52 9.39 -3.90 0.78
N ARG A 53 8.17 -3.88 0.26
CA ARG A 53 7.86 -3.16 -0.97
C ARG A 53 6.60 -2.33 -0.77
N ILE A 54 6.55 -1.17 -1.45
CA ILE A 54 5.38 -0.30 -1.43
C ILE A 54 4.84 -0.22 -2.86
N CYS A 55 3.55 -0.49 -3.00
CA CYS A 55 2.86 -0.47 -4.28
C CYS A 55 1.63 0.42 -4.19
N LYS A 56 1.14 0.86 -5.36
CA LYS A 56 -0.07 1.67 -5.48
C LYS A 56 -1.00 1.03 -6.49
N VAL A 57 -2.30 1.08 -6.19
CA VAL A 57 -3.35 0.64 -7.11
C VAL A 57 -4.34 1.80 -7.28
N ASN A 58 -4.46 2.30 -8.50
CA ASN A 58 -5.47 3.29 -8.84
C ASN A 58 -6.82 2.58 -9.00
N VAL A 59 -7.79 2.91 -8.15
CA VAL A 59 -9.07 2.19 -8.13
C VAL A 59 -9.89 2.40 -9.40
N ASP A 60 -9.66 3.50 -10.11
CA ASP A 60 -10.36 3.75 -11.38
C ASP A 60 -9.80 2.89 -12.51
N ASP A 61 -8.49 2.63 -12.48
CA ASP A 61 -7.83 1.78 -13.47
C ASP A 61 -8.01 0.29 -13.18
N SER A 62 -8.17 -0.06 -11.90
CA SER A 62 -8.25 -1.45 -11.44
C SER A 62 -9.44 -1.66 -10.52
N PRO A 63 -10.68 -1.46 -11.02
CA PRO A 63 -11.87 -1.60 -10.18
C PRO A 63 -12.08 -3.01 -9.65
N ALA A 64 -11.61 -4.03 -10.37
CA ALA A 64 -11.74 -5.41 -9.91
C ALA A 64 -10.91 -5.68 -8.65
N LEU A 65 -9.72 -5.06 -8.52
CA LEU A 65 -8.92 -5.19 -7.31
C LEU A 65 -9.59 -4.51 -6.12
N ALA A 66 -10.15 -3.32 -6.34
CA ALA A 66 -10.88 -2.62 -5.28
C ALA A 66 -12.08 -3.47 -4.79
N ALA A 67 -12.82 -4.07 -5.73
CA ALA A 67 -13.94 -4.94 -5.39
C ALA A 67 -13.47 -6.20 -4.66
N ARG A 68 -12.40 -6.82 -5.13
CA ARG A 68 -11.84 -8.05 -4.54
C ARG A 68 -11.52 -7.89 -3.06
N PHE A 69 -10.96 -6.75 -2.68
CA PHE A 69 -10.56 -6.48 -1.30
C PHE A 69 -11.56 -5.59 -0.56
N GLU A 70 -12.74 -5.37 -1.13
CA GLU A 70 -13.80 -4.57 -0.54
C GLU A 70 -13.32 -3.18 -0.11
N VAL A 71 -12.57 -2.53 -1.00
CA VAL A 71 -12.10 -1.16 -0.78
C VAL A 71 -13.25 -0.23 -1.13
N LEU A 72 -13.94 0.29 -0.11
CA LEU A 72 -15.10 1.16 -0.25
C LEU A 72 -14.77 2.62 -0.04
N SER A 73 -13.63 2.91 0.54
CA SER A 73 -13.15 4.28 0.76
C SER A 73 -11.68 4.35 0.43
N ILE A 74 -11.20 5.54 0.07
CA ILE A 74 -9.79 5.77 -0.24
C ILE A 74 -9.29 7.02 0.47
N PRO A 75 -8.01 7.06 0.89
CA PRO A 75 -7.03 5.99 0.71
C PRO A 75 -7.30 4.80 1.64
N THR A 76 -6.99 3.60 1.16
CA THR A 76 -6.97 2.40 1.98
C THR A 76 -5.61 1.74 1.79
N LEU A 77 -4.95 1.44 2.89
CA LEU A 77 -3.66 0.74 2.89
C LEU A 77 -3.90 -0.71 3.27
N LEU A 78 -3.49 -1.62 2.39
CA LEU A 78 -3.52 -3.05 2.66
C LEU A 78 -2.10 -3.54 2.82
N PHE A 79 -1.86 -4.36 3.86
CA PHE A 79 -0.55 -4.94 4.12
C PHE A 79 -0.62 -6.44 3.87
N PHE A 80 0.26 -6.92 3.01
CA PHE A 80 0.33 -8.35 2.66
C PHE A 80 1.62 -8.96 3.19
N LYS A 81 1.53 -10.19 3.64
CA LYS A 81 2.72 -10.99 3.98
C LYS A 81 2.62 -12.35 3.30
N ASP A 82 3.58 -12.63 2.41
CA ASP A 82 3.63 -13.88 1.65
C ASP A 82 2.30 -14.21 0.96
N GLY A 83 1.69 -13.20 0.36
CA GLY A 83 0.45 -13.32 -0.40
C GLY A 83 -0.83 -13.21 0.41
N ALA A 84 -0.75 -13.23 1.74
CA ALA A 84 -1.92 -13.16 2.60
C ALA A 84 -2.14 -11.73 3.12
N LEU A 85 -3.40 -11.28 3.12
CA LEU A 85 -3.75 -9.99 3.69
C LEU A 85 -3.57 -10.04 5.22
N ALA A 86 -2.65 -9.23 5.73
CA ALA A 86 -2.28 -9.23 7.14
C ALA A 86 -2.87 -8.06 7.94
N ALA A 87 -3.11 -6.91 7.29
CA ALA A 87 -3.67 -5.74 7.96
C ALA A 87 -4.31 -4.80 6.95
N ARG A 88 -5.25 -3.99 7.43
CA ARG A 88 -5.96 -2.98 6.67
C ARG A 88 -6.00 -1.69 7.49
N MET A 89 -5.71 -0.56 6.86
CA MET A 89 -5.87 0.76 7.47
C MET A 89 -6.62 1.66 6.51
N GLU A 90 -7.64 2.32 6.99
CA GLU A 90 -8.44 3.25 6.19
C GLU A 90 -8.10 4.68 6.58
N ASP A 91 -8.25 5.61 5.64
CA ASP A 91 -7.89 7.02 5.77
C ASP A 91 -6.39 7.28 5.87
N VAL A 92 -6.03 8.57 5.95
CA VAL A 92 -4.63 9.00 6.06
C VAL A 92 -4.03 8.51 7.36
N GLN A 93 -2.85 7.90 7.27
CA GLN A 93 -2.12 7.37 8.41
C GLN A 93 -0.83 8.15 8.63
N THR A 94 -0.35 8.17 9.87
CA THR A 94 0.95 8.79 10.17
C THR A 94 2.08 7.90 9.66
N PRO A 95 3.27 8.47 9.37
CA PRO A 95 4.42 7.68 8.98
C PRO A 95 4.79 6.62 10.02
N GLU A 96 4.71 6.96 11.30
CA GLU A 96 5.04 6.06 12.41
C GLU A 96 4.14 4.83 12.41
N THR A 97 2.84 5.03 12.19
CA THR A 97 1.87 3.92 12.15
C THR A 97 2.18 2.98 10.99
N VAL A 98 2.47 3.53 9.82
CA VAL A 98 2.75 2.73 8.62
C VAL A 98 4.07 1.97 8.76
N VAL A 99 5.14 2.67 9.13
CA VAL A 99 6.46 2.06 9.32
C VAL A 99 6.42 1.01 10.41
N GLY A 100 5.74 1.29 11.52
CA GLY A 100 5.59 0.35 12.62
C GLY A 100 4.92 -0.95 12.19
N LYS A 101 3.86 -0.86 11.36
CA LYS A 101 3.17 -2.06 10.87
C LYS A 101 4.07 -2.88 9.94
N VAL A 102 4.79 -2.23 9.03
CA VAL A 102 5.71 -2.93 8.13
C VAL A 102 6.77 -3.69 8.94
N LYS A 103 7.38 -3.03 9.92
CA LYS A 103 8.42 -3.65 10.76
C LYS A 103 7.86 -4.79 11.62
N GLU A 104 6.65 -4.64 12.12
CA GLU A 104 5.95 -5.70 12.85
C GLU A 104 5.79 -6.96 11.98
N LEU A 105 5.39 -6.79 10.74
CA LEU A 105 5.14 -7.92 9.83
C LEU A 105 6.42 -8.61 9.37
N ILE A 106 7.53 -7.89 9.30
CA ILE A 106 8.82 -8.46 8.91
C ILE A 106 9.38 -9.35 10.01
N SER A 107 9.21 -8.97 11.25
CA SER A 107 9.81 -9.69 12.39
C SER A 107 9.15 -11.03 12.71
#